data_c638ab3fee6af3c2b14cf34ea20b7db4
#
_entry.id   c638ab3fee6af3c2b14cf34ea20b7db4
#
_cell.length_a   1.000
_cell.length_b   1.000
_cell.length_c   1.000
_cell.angle_alpha   90.00
_cell.angle_beta   90.00
_cell.angle_gamma   90.00
#
_symmetry.space_group_name_H-M   'P 1'
#
loop_
_entity.id
_entity.type
_entity.pdbx_description
1 polymer ?
#
loop_
_entity_poly.entity_id
_entity_poly.type
_entity_poly.pdbx_seq_one_letter_code
_entity_poly.pdbx_strand_id
1 'polypeptide(L)'
;MTFELQHTDNASEARCGIITTDHGQIKTPIFMPVGTCGTVKGVHFSELRDQVKAQIILGNTYHLYLRPGIEILNRAGGLHKFNGWDGPILTDSGGFQVFSLSHNRKLTEEGAHFRSHIDGSRHLFTPENVVDIQRNIGADIMMALDECPPGASDYKYARRSLDLTLKWMERGWRHYNETEGLYGYHQAWFPIVQGCTYEDLRRESAEHVAALGAEGNAIGGLAVGEPTEVMYDMIDVVNEILPQDRPRYLMGV
;
A
#
# COMPACT_ATOMS: atom_id res chain seq x y z
N MET A 1 8.65 -9.24 -9.40
CA MET A 1 7.34 -9.91 -9.12
C MET A 1 6.66 -10.23 -10.46
N THR A 2 5.86 -11.30 -10.54
CA THR A 2 5.06 -11.61 -11.73
C THR A 2 3.60 -11.84 -11.35
N PHE A 3 2.68 -11.60 -12.30
CA PHE A 3 1.27 -11.93 -12.14
C PHE A 3 0.80 -12.74 -13.35
N GLU A 4 0.17 -13.89 -13.10
CA GLU A 4 -0.40 -14.74 -14.12
C GLU A 4 -1.92 -14.78 -13.95
N LEU A 5 -2.64 -14.19 -14.91
CA LEU A 5 -4.11 -14.25 -14.95
C LEU A 5 -4.54 -15.67 -15.32
N GLN A 6 -5.28 -16.34 -14.43
CA GLN A 6 -5.71 -17.73 -14.59
C GLN A 6 -7.09 -17.83 -15.21
N HIS A 7 -8.00 -16.96 -14.80
CA HIS A 7 -9.38 -16.98 -15.26
C HIS A 7 -10.05 -15.62 -15.10
N THR A 8 -10.93 -15.29 -16.03
CA THR A 8 -11.85 -14.15 -15.97
C THR A 8 -13.28 -14.70 -16.07
N ASP A 9 -14.17 -14.23 -15.21
CA ASP A 9 -15.58 -14.63 -15.26
C ASP A 9 -16.27 -14.05 -16.49
N ASN A 10 -17.19 -14.82 -17.08
CA ASN A 10 -17.91 -14.40 -18.28
C ASN A 10 -19.14 -13.51 -17.97
N ALA A 11 -19.58 -13.47 -16.74
CA ALA A 11 -20.79 -12.77 -16.30
C ALA A 11 -20.50 -11.53 -15.43
N SER A 12 -19.24 -11.32 -15.04
CA SER A 12 -18.80 -10.21 -14.22
C SER A 12 -17.34 -9.84 -14.52
N GLU A 13 -16.86 -8.74 -13.91
CA GLU A 13 -15.46 -8.30 -13.99
C GLU A 13 -14.51 -9.12 -13.05
N ALA A 14 -15.03 -10.16 -12.42
CA ALA A 14 -14.24 -10.98 -11.51
C ALA A 14 -13.15 -11.76 -12.24
N ARG A 15 -11.97 -11.79 -11.64
CA ARG A 15 -10.81 -12.50 -12.18
C ARG A 15 -10.00 -13.13 -11.06
N CYS A 16 -9.34 -14.24 -11.34
CA CYS A 16 -8.38 -14.84 -10.43
C CYS A 16 -7.03 -15.04 -11.11
N GLY A 17 -5.98 -15.09 -10.33
CA GLY A 17 -4.62 -15.24 -10.82
C GLY A 17 -3.64 -15.65 -9.74
N ILE A 18 -2.37 -15.71 -10.11
CA ILE A 18 -1.26 -16.04 -9.21
C ILE A 18 -0.25 -14.90 -9.26
N ILE A 19 0.03 -14.29 -8.11
CA ILE A 19 1.18 -13.41 -7.92
C ILE A 19 2.35 -14.28 -7.43
N THR A 20 3.51 -14.14 -8.06
CA THR A 20 4.74 -14.80 -7.62
C THR A 20 5.74 -13.74 -7.13
N THR A 21 6.18 -13.88 -5.87
CA THR A 21 7.26 -13.11 -5.24
C THR A 21 8.44 -14.05 -4.93
N ASP A 22 9.53 -13.48 -4.45
CA ASP A 22 10.70 -14.28 -4.01
C ASP A 22 10.41 -15.10 -2.74
N HIS A 23 9.38 -14.74 -1.96
CA HIS A 23 8.94 -15.47 -0.76
C HIS A 23 7.72 -16.37 -0.98
N GLY A 24 7.24 -16.54 -2.21
CA GLY A 24 6.19 -17.49 -2.52
C GLY A 24 5.09 -17.00 -3.45
N GLN A 25 4.08 -17.82 -3.60
CA GLN A 25 2.94 -17.56 -4.49
C GLN A 25 1.70 -17.15 -3.69
N ILE A 26 0.93 -16.24 -4.28
CA ILE A 26 -0.32 -15.72 -3.75
C ILE A 26 -1.42 -15.98 -4.77
N LYS A 27 -2.40 -16.80 -4.44
CA LYS A 27 -3.58 -17.04 -5.28
C LYS A 27 -4.60 -15.94 -5.01
N THR A 28 -4.99 -15.21 -6.03
CA THR A 28 -5.98 -14.13 -5.92
C THR A 28 -7.35 -14.55 -6.43
N PRO A 29 -8.44 -14.00 -5.89
CA PRO A 29 -8.49 -12.99 -4.81
C PRO A 29 -8.16 -13.59 -3.44
N ILE A 30 -7.57 -12.79 -2.55
CA ILE A 30 -7.24 -13.22 -1.18
C ILE A 30 -7.30 -12.03 -0.20
N PHE A 31 -7.64 -12.33 1.04
CA PHE A 31 -7.54 -11.39 2.16
C PHE A 31 -6.15 -11.44 2.78
N MET A 32 -5.60 -10.28 3.16
CA MET A 32 -4.32 -10.16 3.85
C MET A 32 -4.53 -9.92 5.34
N PRO A 33 -4.20 -10.87 6.24
CA PRO A 33 -4.19 -10.62 7.68
C PRO A 33 -3.26 -9.45 8.03
N VAL A 34 -3.74 -8.54 8.89
CA VAL A 34 -2.98 -7.33 9.24
C VAL A 34 -2.03 -7.60 10.40
N GLY A 35 -0.74 -7.55 10.11
CA GLY A 35 0.37 -7.68 11.05
C GLY A 35 1.02 -6.33 11.37
N THR A 36 0.29 -5.41 12.02
CA THR A 36 0.63 -3.98 12.21
C THR A 36 2.07 -3.74 12.64
N CYS A 37 2.55 -4.44 13.66
CA CYS A 37 3.93 -4.31 14.18
C CYS A 37 4.75 -5.60 13.91
N GLY A 38 4.59 -6.18 12.73
CA GLY A 38 5.24 -7.44 12.37
C GLY A 38 4.60 -8.68 13.00
N THR A 39 3.40 -8.55 13.58
CA THR A 39 2.62 -9.65 14.14
C THR A 39 1.13 -9.40 14.00
N VAL A 40 0.36 -10.45 13.73
CA VAL A 40 -1.11 -10.42 13.80
C VAL A 40 -1.51 -10.60 15.27
N LYS A 41 -2.20 -9.61 15.83
CA LYS A 41 -2.53 -9.59 17.26
C LYS A 41 -3.36 -10.81 17.68
N GLY A 42 -2.89 -11.51 18.71
CA GLY A 42 -3.61 -12.64 19.29
C GLY A 42 -3.56 -13.93 18.46
N VAL A 43 -2.76 -13.98 17.41
CA VAL A 43 -2.61 -15.16 16.54
C VAL A 43 -1.13 -15.48 16.38
N HIS A 44 -0.74 -16.72 16.64
CA HIS A 44 0.63 -17.17 16.40
C HIS A 44 0.89 -17.37 14.90
N PHE A 45 2.14 -17.17 14.46
CA PHE A 45 2.49 -17.40 13.05
C PHE A 45 2.29 -18.85 12.59
N SER A 46 2.45 -19.82 13.48
CA SER A 46 2.09 -21.21 13.19
C SER A 46 0.60 -21.38 12.89
N GLU A 47 -0.28 -20.66 13.61
CA GLU A 47 -1.72 -20.69 13.34
C GLU A 47 -2.05 -20.00 12.01
N LEU A 48 -1.41 -18.85 11.71
CA LEU A 48 -1.55 -18.18 10.40
C LEU A 48 -1.14 -19.08 9.25
N ARG A 49 -0.03 -19.79 9.38
CA ARG A 49 0.48 -20.68 8.34
C ARG A 49 -0.32 -21.97 8.23
N ASP A 50 -0.54 -22.66 9.34
CA ASP A 50 -0.98 -24.06 9.33
C ASP A 50 -2.51 -24.19 9.40
N GLN A 51 -3.20 -23.25 10.05
CA GLN A 51 -4.66 -23.26 10.23
C GLN A 51 -5.38 -22.26 9.32
N VAL A 52 -4.97 -20.98 9.36
CA VAL A 52 -5.54 -19.94 8.49
C VAL A 52 -5.07 -20.09 7.05
N LYS A 53 -3.86 -20.65 6.84
CA LYS A 53 -3.20 -20.80 5.53
C LYS A 53 -3.05 -19.46 4.80
N ALA A 54 -2.74 -18.41 5.57
CA ALA A 54 -2.46 -17.10 5.01
C ALA A 54 -1.29 -17.19 4.01
N GLN A 55 -1.48 -16.63 2.82
CA GLN A 55 -0.47 -16.65 1.76
C GLN A 55 0.34 -15.35 1.72
N ILE A 56 -0.15 -14.30 2.35
CA ILE A 56 0.47 -12.98 2.46
C ILE A 56 -0.03 -12.31 3.74
N ILE A 57 0.81 -11.50 4.38
CA ILE A 57 0.43 -10.64 5.50
C ILE A 57 0.72 -9.18 5.17
N LEU A 58 0.01 -8.26 5.85
CA LEU A 58 0.21 -6.82 5.70
C LEU A 58 0.92 -6.26 6.94
N GLY A 59 2.02 -5.51 6.73
CA GLY A 59 2.69 -4.72 7.75
C GLY A 59 2.41 -3.22 7.58
N ASN A 60 2.39 -2.46 8.67
CA ASN A 60 2.19 -1.02 8.59
C ASN A 60 3.52 -0.25 8.74
N THR A 61 3.93 0.42 7.68
CA THR A 61 5.21 1.16 7.62
C THR A 61 5.35 2.18 8.73
N TYR A 62 4.32 2.98 9.01
CA TYR A 62 4.33 3.95 10.10
C TYR A 62 4.66 3.33 11.46
N HIS A 63 4.01 2.22 11.79
CA HIS A 63 4.23 1.55 13.07
C HIS A 63 5.61 0.89 13.14
N LEU A 64 6.03 0.20 12.09
CA LEU A 64 7.34 -0.45 12.02
C LEU A 64 8.50 0.56 12.05
N TYR A 65 8.33 1.73 11.40
CA TYR A 65 9.26 2.83 11.43
C TYR A 65 9.45 3.40 12.85
N LEU A 66 8.36 3.59 13.60
CA LEU A 66 8.43 4.11 14.97
C LEU A 66 8.88 3.04 15.97
N ARG A 67 8.44 1.79 15.79
CA ARG A 67 8.79 0.67 16.68
C ARG A 67 8.63 -0.67 15.94
N PRO A 68 9.69 -1.47 15.81
CA PRO A 68 10.98 -1.40 16.54
C PRO A 68 11.94 -0.33 16.02
N GLY A 69 11.67 0.28 14.84
CA GLY A 69 12.53 1.22 14.17
C GLY A 69 13.40 0.57 13.09
N ILE A 70 13.79 1.39 12.12
CA ILE A 70 14.45 0.93 10.89
C ILE A 70 15.82 0.31 11.14
N GLU A 71 16.59 0.86 12.11
CA GLU A 71 17.90 0.30 12.47
C GLU A 71 17.80 -1.13 12.98
N ILE A 72 16.79 -1.42 13.80
CA ILE A 72 16.59 -2.76 14.36
C ILE A 72 16.17 -3.73 13.26
N LEU A 73 15.24 -3.33 12.40
CA LEU A 73 14.78 -4.15 11.26
C LEU A 73 15.93 -4.44 10.29
N ASN A 74 16.72 -3.44 9.97
CA ASN A 74 17.87 -3.59 9.09
C ASN A 74 18.92 -4.56 9.69
N ARG A 75 19.25 -4.39 10.97
CA ARG A 75 20.18 -5.31 11.68
C ARG A 75 19.66 -6.73 11.80
N ALA A 76 18.34 -6.92 11.84
CA ALA A 76 17.72 -8.24 11.81
C ALA A 76 17.77 -8.90 10.42
N GLY A 77 18.03 -8.12 9.36
CA GLY A 77 18.00 -8.60 7.98
C GLY A 77 16.61 -8.52 7.34
N GLY A 78 15.82 -7.51 7.73
CA GLY A 78 14.47 -7.25 7.25
C GLY A 78 13.36 -7.86 8.10
N LEU A 79 12.11 -7.51 7.76
CA LEU A 79 10.94 -7.90 8.52
C LEU A 79 10.71 -9.42 8.52
N HIS A 80 10.95 -10.11 7.42
CA HIS A 80 10.85 -11.57 7.33
C HIS A 80 11.68 -12.27 8.40
N LYS A 81 12.95 -11.86 8.56
CA LYS A 81 13.82 -12.43 9.57
C LYS A 81 13.48 -11.96 10.99
N PHE A 82 13.03 -10.71 11.11
CA PHE A 82 12.67 -10.13 12.40
C PHE A 82 11.46 -10.83 13.03
N ASN A 83 10.43 -11.14 12.23
CA ASN A 83 9.18 -11.72 12.73
C ASN A 83 9.08 -13.24 12.50
N GLY A 84 10.01 -13.85 11.73
CA GLY A 84 10.00 -15.27 11.40
C GLY A 84 8.87 -15.70 10.45
N TRP A 85 8.37 -14.76 9.64
CA TRP A 85 7.40 -15.05 8.58
C TRP A 85 8.14 -15.25 7.26
N ASP A 86 8.04 -16.44 6.69
CA ASP A 86 8.72 -16.87 5.47
C ASP A 86 7.89 -16.70 4.18
N GLY A 87 6.62 -16.33 4.30
CA GLY A 87 5.74 -16.01 3.18
C GLY A 87 5.80 -14.55 2.74
N PRO A 88 5.08 -14.17 1.66
CA PRO A 88 5.00 -12.81 1.17
C PRO A 88 4.51 -11.80 2.21
N ILE A 89 5.06 -10.58 2.14
CA ILE A 89 4.65 -9.43 2.97
C ILE A 89 4.37 -8.24 2.05
N LEU A 90 3.26 -7.55 2.31
CA LEU A 90 2.98 -6.22 1.77
C LEU A 90 3.13 -5.19 2.91
N THR A 91 3.73 -4.03 2.64
CA THR A 91 3.68 -2.88 3.54
C THR A 91 2.89 -1.74 2.94
N ASP A 92 2.02 -1.11 3.75
CA ASP A 92 1.42 0.16 3.35
C ASP A 92 2.46 1.30 3.32
N SER A 93 2.06 2.48 2.83
CA SER A 93 2.94 3.67 2.79
C SER A 93 3.14 4.33 4.16
N GLY A 94 2.26 4.06 5.11
CA GLY A 94 2.15 4.80 6.37
C GLY A 94 1.36 6.12 6.27
N GLY A 95 0.95 6.55 5.07
CA GLY A 95 0.21 7.79 4.84
C GLY A 95 -1.09 7.88 5.63
N PHE A 96 -1.90 6.81 5.60
CA PHE A 96 -3.16 6.76 6.35
C PHE A 96 -2.96 6.89 7.86
N GLN A 97 -1.92 6.26 8.45
CA GLN A 97 -1.63 6.35 9.88
C GLN A 97 -1.13 7.74 10.28
N VAL A 98 -0.33 8.39 9.44
CA VAL A 98 0.02 9.81 9.62
C VAL A 98 -1.24 10.66 9.64
N PHE A 99 -2.22 10.33 8.78
CA PHE A 99 -3.51 11.01 8.74
C PHE A 99 -4.36 10.75 9.99
N SER A 100 -4.54 9.49 10.37
CA SER A 100 -5.51 9.07 11.40
C SER A 100 -4.99 9.22 12.84
N LEU A 101 -3.68 9.06 13.08
CA LEU A 101 -3.08 9.01 14.41
C LEU A 101 -2.36 10.29 14.82
N SER A 102 -2.08 11.21 13.88
CA SER A 102 -1.35 12.44 14.17
C SER A 102 -2.28 13.65 14.20
N HIS A 103 -2.56 14.16 15.41
CA HIS A 103 -3.36 15.38 15.60
C HIS A 103 -2.69 16.64 15.04
N ASN A 104 -1.35 16.66 14.91
CA ASN A 104 -0.55 17.78 14.43
C ASN A 104 0.26 17.36 13.20
N ARG A 105 -0.42 17.17 12.06
CA ARG A 105 0.24 16.94 10.79
C ARG A 105 0.22 18.18 9.91
N LYS A 106 1.23 18.32 9.07
CA LYS A 106 1.29 19.33 8.02
C LYS A 106 1.71 18.64 6.73
N LEU A 107 0.86 18.73 5.72
CA LEU A 107 1.14 18.22 4.38
C LEU A 107 1.69 19.35 3.53
N THR A 108 2.74 19.06 2.79
CA THR A 108 3.42 19.99 1.87
C THR A 108 3.84 19.21 0.61
N GLU A 109 4.26 19.91 -0.43
CA GLU A 109 4.85 19.22 -1.60
C GLU A 109 6.10 18.41 -1.24
N GLU A 110 6.84 18.80 -0.21
CA GLU A 110 7.99 18.05 0.30
C GLU A 110 7.58 16.68 0.85
N GLY A 111 6.52 16.64 1.67
CA GLY A 111 6.04 15.44 2.33
C GLY A 111 5.08 15.72 3.48
N ALA A 112 4.88 14.71 4.30
CA ALA A 112 4.00 14.70 5.46
C ALA A 112 4.80 14.86 6.76
N HIS A 113 4.71 16.04 7.39
CA HIS A 113 5.25 16.29 8.73
C HIS A 113 4.26 15.79 9.77
N PHE A 114 4.73 15.07 10.76
CA PHE A 114 3.89 14.55 11.82
C PHE A 114 4.63 14.42 13.17
N ARG A 115 3.86 14.18 14.22
CA ARG A 115 4.40 13.80 15.53
C ARG A 115 4.08 12.35 15.84
N SER A 116 5.06 11.63 16.33
CA SER A 116 4.90 10.28 16.85
C SER A 116 3.83 10.24 17.95
N HIS A 117 2.89 9.30 17.84
CA HIS A 117 1.89 9.05 18.89
C HIS A 117 2.49 8.36 20.13
N ILE A 118 3.73 7.85 20.02
CA ILE A 118 4.41 7.13 21.11
C ILE A 118 5.09 8.10 22.08
N ASP A 119 5.84 9.07 21.54
CA ASP A 119 6.73 9.95 22.32
C ASP A 119 6.66 11.44 21.93
N GLY A 120 5.84 11.78 20.93
CA GLY A 120 5.67 13.14 20.44
C GLY A 120 6.83 13.68 19.59
N SER A 121 7.84 12.87 19.28
CA SER A 121 8.95 13.26 18.39
C SER A 121 8.46 13.69 17.01
N ARG A 122 9.22 14.57 16.36
CA ARG A 122 8.86 15.11 15.03
C ARG A 122 9.49 14.26 13.93
N HIS A 123 8.69 13.94 12.92
CA HIS A 123 9.09 13.14 11.77
C HIS A 123 8.62 13.78 10.46
N LEU A 124 9.26 13.40 9.38
CA LEU A 124 8.90 13.78 8.03
C LEU A 124 8.92 12.52 7.15
N PHE A 125 7.79 12.21 6.52
CA PHE A 125 7.71 11.25 5.43
C PHE A 125 7.72 12.01 4.11
N THR A 126 8.77 11.80 3.31
CA THR A 126 8.81 12.22 1.90
C THR A 126 8.56 11.02 1.02
N PRO A 127 8.15 11.20 -0.24
CA PRO A 127 8.02 10.09 -1.18
C PRO A 127 9.28 9.22 -1.29
N GLU A 128 10.44 9.86 -1.27
CA GLU A 128 11.74 9.19 -1.37
C GLU A 128 12.06 8.39 -0.10
N ASN A 129 11.98 9.03 1.08
CA ASN A 129 12.37 8.34 2.31
C ASN A 129 11.37 7.22 2.70
N VAL A 130 10.10 7.28 2.25
CA VAL A 130 9.15 6.19 2.45
C VAL A 130 9.53 4.98 1.60
N VAL A 131 10.08 5.16 0.40
CA VAL A 131 10.69 4.08 -0.37
C VAL A 131 11.87 3.48 0.41
N ASP A 132 12.80 4.32 0.90
CA ASP A 132 13.96 3.85 1.68
C ASP A 132 13.56 3.13 2.96
N ILE A 133 12.55 3.62 3.67
CA ILE A 133 11.98 2.97 4.86
C ILE A 133 11.46 1.56 4.51
N GLN A 134 10.67 1.44 3.44
CA GLN A 134 10.12 0.16 3.02
C GLN A 134 11.20 -0.78 2.45
N ARG A 135 12.26 -0.25 1.80
CA ARG A 135 13.47 -1.02 1.44
C ARG A 135 14.12 -1.64 2.67
N ASN A 136 14.25 -0.86 3.75
CA ASN A 136 14.81 -1.34 5.03
C ASN A 136 13.87 -2.32 5.77
N ILE A 137 12.55 -2.12 5.68
CA ILE A 137 11.58 -3.10 6.19
C ILE A 137 11.71 -4.41 5.43
N GLY A 138 11.87 -4.37 4.11
CA GLY A 138 12.10 -5.55 3.29
C GLY A 138 10.82 -6.32 2.96
N ALA A 139 9.70 -5.67 2.74
CA ALA A 139 8.48 -6.32 2.24
C ALA A 139 8.61 -6.66 0.75
N ASP A 140 7.87 -7.68 0.27
CA ASP A 140 7.82 -8.05 -1.15
C ASP A 140 7.07 -7.02 -1.99
N ILE A 141 6.06 -6.38 -1.40
CA ILE A 141 5.24 -5.35 -2.05
C ILE A 141 5.24 -4.10 -1.17
N MET A 142 5.67 -2.99 -1.76
CA MET A 142 5.73 -1.66 -1.15
C MET A 142 4.65 -0.76 -1.76
N MET A 143 4.09 0.16 -0.96
CA MET A 143 3.07 1.11 -1.40
C MET A 143 3.66 2.52 -1.59
N ALA A 144 3.15 3.24 -2.59
CA ALA A 144 3.42 4.67 -2.76
C ALA A 144 2.96 5.49 -1.56
N LEU A 145 3.69 6.57 -1.22
CA LEU A 145 3.17 7.56 -0.27
C LEU A 145 2.02 8.34 -0.93
N ASP A 146 0.90 8.41 -0.24
CA ASP A 146 -0.33 9.05 -0.69
C ASP A 146 -0.98 9.87 0.42
N GLU A 147 -1.86 10.79 0.05
CA GLU A 147 -2.83 11.39 0.96
C GLU A 147 -4.18 10.71 0.78
N CYS A 148 -4.71 10.16 1.87
CA CYS A 148 -6.04 9.56 1.92
C CYS A 148 -7.01 10.51 2.66
N PRO A 149 -7.74 11.40 1.96
CA PRO A 149 -8.73 12.27 2.59
C PRO A 149 -9.97 11.49 3.02
N PRO A 150 -10.77 12.01 3.99
CA PRO A 150 -12.07 11.43 4.33
C PRO A 150 -12.98 11.33 3.11
N GLY A 151 -13.79 10.27 3.01
CA GLY A 151 -14.71 10.04 1.89
C GLY A 151 -15.72 11.17 1.65
N ALA A 152 -16.10 11.92 2.70
CA ALA A 152 -17.00 13.08 2.64
C ALA A 152 -16.30 14.41 2.34
N SER A 153 -15.03 14.41 1.90
CA SER A 153 -14.29 15.63 1.54
C SER A 153 -14.95 16.34 0.37
N ASP A 154 -14.98 17.68 0.39
CA ASP A 154 -15.45 18.46 -0.75
C ASP A 154 -14.52 18.31 -1.96
N TYR A 155 -15.06 18.60 -3.16
CA TYR A 155 -14.34 18.46 -4.42
C TYR A 155 -13.03 19.27 -4.46
N LYS A 156 -13.03 20.48 -3.93
CA LYS A 156 -11.85 21.34 -3.92
C LYS A 156 -10.71 20.74 -3.07
N TYR A 157 -11.05 20.15 -1.95
CA TYR A 157 -10.05 19.44 -1.13
C TYR A 157 -9.60 18.14 -1.83
N ALA A 158 -10.53 17.33 -2.32
CA ALA A 158 -10.23 16.09 -3.04
C ALA A 158 -9.29 16.35 -4.24
N ARG A 159 -9.54 17.40 -5.03
CA ARG A 159 -8.68 17.82 -6.15
C ARG A 159 -7.25 18.15 -5.69
N ARG A 160 -7.11 18.99 -4.66
CA ARG A 160 -5.77 19.35 -4.12
C ARG A 160 -5.03 18.15 -3.55
N SER A 161 -5.75 17.26 -2.88
CA SER A 161 -5.19 16.02 -2.33
C SER A 161 -4.70 15.11 -3.44
N LEU A 162 -5.47 14.96 -4.51
CA LEU A 162 -5.04 14.18 -5.67
C LEU A 162 -3.82 14.81 -6.34
N ASP A 163 -3.80 16.13 -6.58
CA ASP A 163 -2.64 16.82 -7.17
C ASP A 163 -1.36 16.58 -6.35
N LEU A 164 -1.48 16.60 -5.02
CA LEU A 164 -0.37 16.32 -4.12
C LEU A 164 0.09 14.85 -4.21
N THR A 165 -0.87 13.92 -4.18
CA THR A 165 -0.62 12.47 -4.26
C THR A 165 0.08 12.13 -5.59
N LEU A 166 -0.37 12.68 -6.72
CA LEU A 166 0.27 12.43 -8.01
C LEU A 166 1.72 12.93 -8.05
N LYS A 167 2.00 14.13 -7.53
CA LYS A 167 3.37 14.64 -7.41
C LYS A 167 4.25 13.76 -6.53
N TRP A 168 3.74 13.28 -5.41
CA TRP A 168 4.46 12.37 -4.53
C TRP A 168 4.71 11.02 -5.20
N MET A 169 3.73 10.52 -5.92
CA MET A 169 3.82 9.26 -6.65
C MET A 169 4.93 9.30 -7.71
N GLU A 170 5.02 10.36 -8.51
CA GLU A 170 6.10 10.53 -9.51
C GLU A 170 7.49 10.57 -8.86
N ARG A 171 7.63 11.26 -7.73
CA ARG A 171 8.89 11.34 -6.99
C ARG A 171 9.27 9.98 -6.40
N GLY A 172 8.30 9.31 -5.76
CA GLY A 172 8.50 7.96 -5.20
C GLY A 172 8.84 6.95 -6.27
N TRP A 173 8.15 6.97 -7.42
CA TRP A 173 8.43 6.09 -8.55
C TRP A 173 9.83 6.27 -9.12
N ARG A 174 10.27 7.53 -9.29
CA ARG A 174 11.63 7.83 -9.73
C ARG A 174 12.65 7.26 -8.74
N HIS A 175 12.51 7.57 -7.47
CA HIS A 175 13.44 7.11 -6.42
C HIS A 175 13.45 5.58 -6.30
N TYR A 176 12.29 4.93 -6.42
CA TYR A 176 12.20 3.48 -6.46
C TYR A 176 13.03 2.87 -7.60
N ASN A 177 12.97 3.45 -8.81
CA ASN A 177 13.73 2.96 -9.96
C ASN A 177 15.23 3.29 -9.90
N GLU A 178 15.64 4.28 -9.09
CA GLU A 178 17.03 4.66 -8.86
C GLU A 178 17.70 3.88 -7.71
N THR A 179 16.90 3.10 -6.93
CA THR A 179 17.36 2.37 -5.74
C THR A 179 17.09 0.88 -5.85
N GLU A 180 17.87 0.07 -5.14
CA GLU A 180 17.75 -1.37 -5.12
C GLU A 180 17.31 -1.90 -3.75
N GLY A 181 16.77 -3.12 -3.72
CA GLY A 181 16.46 -3.85 -2.49
C GLY A 181 17.72 -4.20 -1.70
N LEU A 182 17.62 -4.19 -0.36
CA LEU A 182 18.78 -4.38 0.51
C LEU A 182 19.10 -5.86 0.82
N TYR A 183 18.17 -6.77 0.57
CA TYR A 183 18.25 -8.14 1.08
C TYR A 183 18.40 -9.21 0.00
N GLY A 184 18.69 -8.81 -1.25
CA GLY A 184 18.97 -9.72 -2.37
C GLY A 184 17.74 -10.35 -3.02
N TYR A 185 16.56 -9.82 -2.76
CA TYR A 185 15.30 -10.17 -3.43
C TYR A 185 14.59 -8.94 -3.96
N HIS A 186 13.68 -9.15 -4.91
CA HIS A 186 12.93 -8.08 -5.53
C HIS A 186 11.78 -7.60 -4.63
N GLN A 187 11.62 -6.29 -4.57
CA GLN A 187 10.51 -5.61 -3.89
C GLN A 187 9.72 -4.83 -4.92
N ALA A 188 8.50 -5.27 -5.23
CA ALA A 188 7.60 -4.54 -6.13
C ALA A 188 7.07 -3.27 -5.46
N TRP A 189 6.77 -2.25 -6.26
CA TRP A 189 6.18 -1.00 -5.77
C TRP A 189 4.83 -0.76 -6.44
N PHE A 190 3.78 -0.53 -5.65
CA PHE A 190 2.42 -0.32 -6.13
C PHE A 190 2.02 1.15 -5.97
N PRO A 191 1.74 1.86 -7.07
CA PRO A 191 1.07 3.15 -7.03
C PRO A 191 -0.38 3.01 -6.55
N ILE A 192 -0.93 4.09 -5.98
CA ILE A 192 -2.25 4.09 -5.35
C ILE A 192 -3.19 5.06 -6.07
N VAL A 193 -4.32 4.55 -6.55
CA VAL A 193 -5.41 5.38 -7.07
C VAL A 193 -6.11 6.08 -5.91
N GLN A 194 -6.22 7.41 -5.97
CA GLN A 194 -6.96 8.26 -5.06
C GLN A 194 -8.05 9.04 -5.82
N GLY A 195 -8.81 9.93 -5.18
CA GLY A 195 -9.83 10.76 -5.81
C GLY A 195 -11.17 10.83 -5.06
N CYS A 196 -11.22 10.34 -3.81
CA CYS A 196 -12.46 10.26 -3.01
C CYS A 196 -13.57 9.55 -3.79
N THR A 197 -14.78 10.12 -3.77
CA THR A 197 -15.97 9.62 -4.48
C THR A 197 -16.30 10.42 -5.74
N TYR A 198 -15.29 11.07 -6.34
CA TYR A 198 -15.44 11.86 -7.56
C TYR A 198 -14.91 11.08 -8.76
N GLU A 199 -15.82 10.73 -9.68
CA GLU A 199 -15.51 9.89 -10.83
C GLU A 199 -14.38 10.45 -11.70
N ASP A 200 -14.43 11.74 -12.01
CA ASP A 200 -13.42 12.43 -12.83
C ASP A 200 -12.01 12.35 -12.19
N LEU A 201 -11.93 12.53 -10.86
CA LEU A 201 -10.69 12.43 -10.12
C LEU A 201 -10.18 10.99 -10.08
N ARG A 202 -11.08 10.00 -9.91
CA ARG A 202 -10.74 8.58 -9.98
C ARG A 202 -10.19 8.15 -11.33
N ARG A 203 -10.83 8.62 -12.41
CA ARG A 203 -10.36 8.35 -13.78
C ARG A 203 -8.98 8.92 -14.02
N GLU A 204 -8.76 10.20 -13.72
CA GLU A 204 -7.46 10.86 -13.85
C GLU A 204 -6.37 10.12 -13.04
N SER A 205 -6.68 9.78 -11.80
CA SER A 205 -5.76 9.04 -10.93
C SER A 205 -5.43 7.65 -11.49
N ALA A 206 -6.44 6.91 -11.96
CA ALA A 206 -6.26 5.57 -12.52
C ALA A 206 -5.45 5.60 -13.83
N GLU A 207 -5.67 6.60 -14.70
CA GLU A 207 -4.89 6.81 -15.92
C GLU A 207 -3.42 7.09 -15.60
N HIS A 208 -3.17 7.95 -14.61
CA HIS A 208 -1.80 8.26 -14.16
C HIS A 208 -1.10 7.02 -13.58
N VAL A 209 -1.80 6.26 -12.71
CA VAL A 209 -1.30 5.02 -12.12
C VAL A 209 -0.99 3.97 -13.20
N ALA A 210 -1.89 3.78 -14.15
CA ALA A 210 -1.71 2.83 -15.25
C ALA A 210 -0.50 3.20 -16.14
N ALA A 211 -0.29 4.50 -16.39
CA ALA A 211 0.80 5.01 -17.23
C ALA A 211 2.20 4.76 -16.64
N LEU A 212 2.33 4.58 -15.31
CA LEU A 212 3.61 4.23 -14.69
C LEU A 212 4.11 2.84 -15.07
N GLY A 213 3.21 1.92 -15.48
CA GLY A 213 3.59 0.57 -15.86
C GLY A 213 4.13 -0.29 -14.72
N ALA A 214 3.74 0.00 -13.48
CA ALA A 214 4.15 -0.73 -12.29
C ALA A 214 3.68 -2.20 -12.32
N GLU A 215 4.30 -3.05 -11.51
CA GLU A 215 4.03 -4.50 -11.47
C GLU A 215 2.66 -4.84 -10.84
N GLY A 216 2.02 -3.90 -10.18
CA GLY A 216 0.67 -3.98 -9.63
C GLY A 216 0.18 -2.61 -9.20
N ASN A 217 -1.10 -2.50 -8.88
CA ASN A 217 -1.75 -1.23 -8.56
C ASN A 217 -2.60 -1.37 -7.30
N ALA A 218 -2.76 -0.28 -6.56
CA ALA A 218 -3.65 -0.24 -5.40
C ALA A 218 -4.81 0.74 -5.64
N ILE A 219 -5.96 0.45 -5.05
CA ILE A 219 -7.16 1.29 -5.04
C ILE A 219 -7.35 1.74 -3.59
N GLY A 220 -6.97 2.97 -3.30
CA GLY A 220 -7.10 3.59 -1.99
C GLY A 220 -8.23 4.62 -1.91
N GLY A 221 -8.38 5.24 -0.74
CA GLY A 221 -9.36 6.31 -0.49
C GLY A 221 -10.82 5.88 -0.62
N LEU A 222 -11.08 4.59 -0.39
CA LEU A 222 -12.41 3.98 -0.26
C LEU A 222 -12.51 3.29 1.11
N ALA A 223 -13.71 2.92 1.55
CA ALA A 223 -14.01 2.44 2.90
C ALA A 223 -13.59 3.45 4.00
N VAL A 224 -13.72 4.76 3.72
CA VAL A 224 -13.36 5.86 4.61
C VAL A 224 -14.56 6.76 4.97
N GLY A 225 -15.77 6.16 4.95
CA GLY A 225 -17.03 6.78 5.38
C GLY A 225 -18.05 7.05 4.29
N GLU A 226 -17.79 6.67 3.04
CA GLU A 226 -18.77 6.71 1.95
C GLU A 226 -19.78 5.53 2.05
N PRO A 227 -20.97 5.64 1.44
CA PRO A 227 -21.90 4.53 1.27
C PRO A 227 -21.27 3.40 0.43
N THR A 228 -21.64 2.15 0.72
CA THR A 228 -21.09 0.95 0.05
C THR A 228 -21.33 0.97 -1.46
N GLU A 229 -22.50 1.42 -1.89
CA GLU A 229 -22.88 1.52 -3.31
C GLU A 229 -21.94 2.51 -4.05
N VAL A 230 -21.65 3.65 -3.44
CA VAL A 230 -20.72 4.65 -3.99
C VAL A 230 -19.30 4.08 -4.09
N MET A 231 -18.88 3.28 -3.11
CA MET A 231 -17.60 2.59 -3.16
C MET A 231 -17.55 1.64 -4.36
N TYR A 232 -18.61 0.87 -4.61
CA TYR A 232 -18.67 -0.05 -5.75
C TYR A 232 -18.63 0.70 -7.08
N ASP A 233 -19.41 1.79 -7.23
CA ASP A 233 -19.38 2.62 -8.43
C ASP A 233 -17.96 3.14 -8.73
N MET A 234 -17.23 3.57 -7.70
CA MET A 234 -15.86 4.06 -7.86
C MET A 234 -14.87 2.93 -8.19
N ILE A 235 -15.09 1.73 -7.71
CA ILE A 235 -14.28 0.54 -8.08
C ILE A 235 -14.50 0.20 -9.55
N ASP A 236 -15.74 0.25 -10.04
CA ASP A 236 -16.06 -0.03 -11.43
C ASP A 236 -15.38 0.98 -12.35
N VAL A 237 -15.47 2.27 -12.05
CA VAL A 237 -14.77 3.35 -12.78
C VAL A 237 -13.27 3.09 -12.89
N VAL A 238 -12.63 2.71 -11.81
CA VAL A 238 -11.18 2.46 -11.76
C VAL A 238 -10.82 1.16 -12.51
N ASN A 239 -11.69 0.15 -12.43
CA ASN A 239 -11.47 -1.13 -13.08
C ASN A 239 -11.52 -1.06 -14.61
N GLU A 240 -12.24 -0.11 -15.19
CA GLU A 240 -12.24 0.14 -16.64
C GLU A 240 -10.85 0.57 -17.17
N ILE A 241 -10.02 1.18 -16.32
CA ILE A 241 -8.77 1.85 -16.71
C ILE A 241 -7.54 1.03 -16.32
N LEU A 242 -7.52 0.46 -15.12
CA LEU A 242 -6.36 -0.27 -14.63
C LEU A 242 -6.08 -1.53 -15.44
N PRO A 243 -4.78 -1.84 -15.75
CA PRO A 243 -4.40 -3.01 -16.53
C PRO A 243 -4.97 -4.31 -15.96
N GLN A 244 -5.50 -5.16 -16.85
CA GLN A 244 -6.07 -6.46 -16.46
C GLN A 244 -4.99 -7.53 -16.21
N ASP A 245 -3.82 -7.36 -16.79
CA ASP A 245 -2.65 -8.23 -16.63
C ASP A 245 -1.78 -7.87 -15.41
N ARG A 246 -2.31 -7.06 -14.50
CA ARG A 246 -1.66 -6.66 -13.23
C ARG A 246 -2.56 -6.95 -12.04
N PRO A 247 -1.99 -7.33 -10.88
CA PRO A 247 -2.76 -7.47 -9.66
C PRO A 247 -3.26 -6.11 -9.16
N ARG A 248 -4.41 -6.13 -8.50
CA ARG A 248 -5.03 -4.94 -7.88
C ARG A 248 -5.22 -5.21 -6.40
N TYR A 249 -4.80 -4.27 -5.56
CA TYR A 249 -5.02 -4.31 -4.12
C TYR A 249 -6.09 -3.29 -3.74
N LEU A 250 -7.26 -3.76 -3.35
CA LEU A 250 -8.31 -2.91 -2.77
C LEU A 250 -8.00 -2.69 -1.29
N MET A 251 -7.70 -1.43 -0.92
CA MET A 251 -7.22 -1.08 0.41
C MET A 251 -8.37 -0.82 1.39
N GLY A 252 -8.27 -1.37 2.60
CA GLY A 252 -9.18 -1.07 3.70
C GLY A 252 -10.55 -1.76 3.66
N VAL A 253 -10.75 -2.74 2.78
CA VAL A 253 -12.00 -3.48 2.59
C VAL A 253 -11.88 -4.91 3.06
#